data_5dc9a8336c299fd1551ea84130aa2f63
#
_entry.id   5dc9a8336c299fd1551ea84130aa2f63
#
_cell.length_a   1.000
_cell.length_b   1.000
_cell.length_c   1.000
_cell.angle_alpha   90.00
_cell.angle_beta   90.00
_cell.angle_gamma   90.00
#
_symmetry.space_group_name_H-M   'P 1'
#
loop_
_entity.id
_entity.type
_entity.pdbx_description
1 polymer ?
#
loop_
_entity_poly.entity_id
_entity_poly.type
_entity_poly.pdbx_seq_one_letter_code
_entity_poly.pdbx_strand_id
1 'polypeptide(L)'
;GLADFDGEPLYEYADPRKGEHPDWGTKVFDYAKNEVKNFLIANALYWINLYHVDGLRVDAVASMLYLDYGRNNGEWVPNKYGENKNLEAIEFFRHLNSVLTGTHTRAMMIAEESTAWPGVTKSPEDGGLGFTFKWNMGWMHDFLEYMKQDPYFRKYHHDKMTFGLTYFTSENYILTLSHDEVVHLKCSMINKMPGFPEDKFANLKAGYTFMIGHPGKKLLFMGQDFGQYHEWDESVALDWHLTDEPCNHDLQKYFSDLLHIYRKYPALYRLDNDWNGFQWINANDGDRSIFSFIRRDETGKKNLLFVINFTPVAREDYRVGVPKAGTYSLILDNQHGLYSRGEHPFSVRVKKSPCD
;
A
#
# COMPACT_ATOMS: atom_id res chain seq x y z
N GLY A 1 -5.80 -31.72 -2.62
CA GLY A 1 -5.70 -31.68 -3.94
C GLY A 1 -5.17 -32.91 -4.67
N LEU A 2 -4.34 -32.67 -5.67
CA LEU A 2 -3.78 -33.69 -6.55
C LEU A 2 -2.32 -34.04 -6.19
N ALA A 3 -1.80 -33.50 -5.10
CA ALA A 3 -0.46 -33.85 -4.64
C ALA A 3 -0.39 -35.35 -4.34
N ASP A 4 0.67 -35.99 -4.76
CA ASP A 4 0.93 -37.44 -4.59
C ASP A 4 -0.19 -38.32 -5.17
N PHE A 5 -0.90 -37.89 -6.20
CA PHE A 5 -2.03 -38.61 -6.80
C PHE A 5 -1.64 -40.00 -7.30
N ASP A 6 -0.43 -40.13 -7.82
CA ASP A 6 0.15 -41.41 -8.30
C ASP A 6 1.20 -41.99 -7.33
N GLY A 7 1.30 -41.43 -6.12
CA GLY A 7 2.23 -41.84 -5.09
C GLY A 7 3.55 -41.12 -5.06
N GLU A 8 3.77 -40.17 -6.02
CA GLU A 8 4.99 -39.39 -6.12
C GLU A 8 4.71 -37.89 -6.35
N PRO A 9 5.55 -36.95 -5.85
CA PRO A 9 5.40 -35.52 -6.09
C PRO A 9 5.79 -35.17 -7.54
N LEU A 10 4.79 -34.99 -8.41
CA LEU A 10 5.00 -34.67 -9.84
C LEU A 10 5.40 -33.20 -10.04
N TYR A 11 4.77 -32.28 -9.34
CA TYR A 11 4.94 -30.83 -9.54
C TYR A 11 5.64 -30.16 -8.37
N GLU A 12 5.68 -30.80 -7.22
CA GLU A 12 6.24 -30.30 -5.98
C GLU A 12 7.70 -30.76 -5.81
N TYR A 13 8.43 -30.10 -4.89
CA TYR A 13 9.71 -30.63 -4.42
C TYR A 13 9.51 -31.93 -3.66
N ALA A 14 10.33 -32.94 -3.95
CA ALA A 14 10.25 -34.25 -3.27
C ALA A 14 10.69 -34.21 -1.80
N ASP A 15 11.62 -33.33 -1.45
CA ASP A 15 12.05 -33.12 -0.06
C ASP A 15 11.01 -32.26 0.67
N PRO A 16 10.33 -32.76 1.72
CA PRO A 16 9.30 -32.04 2.46
C PRO A 16 9.82 -30.74 3.09
N ARG A 17 11.14 -30.65 3.38
CA ARG A 17 11.77 -29.42 3.88
C ARG A 17 11.82 -28.31 2.84
N LYS A 18 11.52 -28.60 1.57
CA LYS A 18 11.35 -27.62 0.47
C LYS A 18 9.93 -27.64 -0.09
N GLY A 19 9.27 -28.79 -0.08
CA GLY A 19 8.02 -29.05 -0.78
C GLY A 19 6.76 -28.77 0.02
N GLU A 20 6.87 -28.32 1.27
CA GLU A 20 5.72 -28.05 2.14
C GLU A 20 5.88 -26.72 2.89
N HIS A 21 4.76 -26.04 3.12
CA HIS A 21 4.64 -24.95 4.10
C HIS A 21 3.88 -25.50 5.32
N PRO A 22 4.58 -25.83 6.41
CA PRO A 22 3.95 -26.48 7.58
C PRO A 22 2.82 -25.64 8.19
N ASP A 23 3.02 -24.32 8.30
CA ASP A 23 2.05 -23.40 8.91
C ASP A 23 0.74 -23.30 8.11
N TRP A 24 0.81 -23.50 6.80
CA TRP A 24 -0.34 -23.37 5.90
C TRP A 24 -0.91 -24.71 5.45
N GLY A 25 -0.19 -25.81 5.69
CA GLY A 25 -0.57 -27.13 5.19
C GLY A 25 -0.60 -27.23 3.66
N THR A 26 0.20 -26.41 2.96
CA THR A 26 0.24 -26.34 1.51
C THR A 26 1.51 -26.95 0.93
N LYS A 27 1.44 -27.37 -0.32
CA LYS A 27 2.60 -27.85 -1.10
C LYS A 27 3.27 -26.69 -1.83
N VAL A 28 4.57 -26.85 -2.10
CA VAL A 28 5.39 -25.89 -2.83
C VAL A 28 5.78 -26.48 -4.17
N PHE A 29 5.50 -25.77 -5.25
CA PHE A 29 5.94 -26.14 -6.59
C PHE A 29 7.46 -26.22 -6.71
N ASP A 30 7.93 -27.22 -7.44
CA ASP A 30 9.34 -27.32 -7.82
C ASP A 30 9.64 -26.40 -9.01
N TYR A 31 10.13 -25.20 -8.71
CA TYR A 31 10.45 -24.18 -9.73
C TYR A 31 11.64 -24.55 -10.61
N ALA A 32 12.37 -25.65 -10.33
CA ALA A 32 13.39 -26.16 -11.22
C ALA A 32 12.78 -26.90 -12.43
N LYS A 33 11.56 -27.45 -12.30
CA LYS A 33 10.89 -28.19 -13.38
C LYS A 33 10.37 -27.23 -14.46
N ASN A 34 10.72 -27.52 -15.71
CA ASN A 34 10.26 -26.72 -16.85
C ASN A 34 8.75 -26.80 -17.06
N GLU A 35 8.14 -27.95 -16.75
CA GLU A 35 6.71 -28.19 -16.81
C GLU A 35 5.96 -27.27 -15.86
N VAL A 36 6.47 -27.09 -14.63
CA VAL A 36 5.91 -26.21 -13.61
C VAL A 36 6.04 -24.74 -14.05
N LYS A 37 7.23 -24.33 -14.49
CA LYS A 37 7.44 -22.96 -15.00
C LYS A 37 6.52 -22.65 -16.17
N ASN A 38 6.44 -23.56 -17.14
CA ASN A 38 5.56 -23.41 -18.30
C ASN A 38 4.08 -23.31 -17.90
N PHE A 39 3.62 -24.15 -16.97
CA PHE A 39 2.25 -24.10 -16.47
C PHE A 39 1.94 -22.73 -15.83
N LEU A 40 2.80 -22.23 -14.94
CA LEU A 40 2.59 -20.98 -14.24
C LEU A 40 2.65 -19.74 -15.17
N ILE A 41 3.59 -19.75 -16.13
CA ILE A 41 3.69 -18.68 -17.13
C ILE A 41 2.49 -18.72 -18.09
N ALA A 42 2.10 -19.91 -18.55
CA ALA A 42 0.91 -20.07 -19.39
C ALA A 42 -0.36 -19.63 -18.67
N ASN A 43 -0.50 -19.91 -17.37
CA ASN A 43 -1.60 -19.42 -16.56
C ASN A 43 -1.65 -17.87 -16.52
N ALA A 44 -0.52 -17.21 -16.27
CA ALA A 44 -0.46 -15.77 -16.30
C ALA A 44 -0.88 -15.18 -17.67
N LEU A 45 -0.33 -15.75 -18.76
CA LEU A 45 -0.70 -15.36 -20.13
C LEU A 45 -2.17 -15.62 -20.46
N TYR A 46 -2.74 -16.71 -19.93
CA TYR A 46 -4.16 -17.05 -20.11
C TYR A 46 -5.07 -15.92 -19.56
N TRP A 47 -4.84 -15.46 -18.34
CA TRP A 47 -5.62 -14.39 -17.74
C TRP A 47 -5.46 -13.06 -18.49
N ILE A 48 -4.24 -12.74 -18.92
CA ILE A 48 -3.97 -11.50 -19.63
C ILE A 48 -4.53 -11.53 -21.06
N ASN A 49 -4.30 -12.63 -21.80
CA ASN A 49 -4.69 -12.71 -23.22
C ASN A 49 -6.19 -12.97 -23.41
N LEU A 50 -6.78 -13.83 -22.58
CA LEU A 50 -8.16 -14.27 -22.78
C LEU A 50 -9.16 -13.43 -22.00
N TYR A 51 -8.82 -13.05 -20.77
CA TYR A 51 -9.69 -12.25 -19.89
C TYR A 51 -9.33 -10.77 -19.88
N HIS A 52 -8.23 -10.39 -20.53
CA HIS A 52 -7.80 -8.99 -20.65
C HIS A 52 -7.62 -8.28 -19.31
N VAL A 53 -7.13 -9.00 -18.29
CA VAL A 53 -6.80 -8.37 -17.02
C VAL A 53 -5.60 -7.44 -17.18
N ASP A 54 -5.58 -6.30 -16.49
CA ASP A 54 -4.52 -5.30 -16.59
C ASP A 54 -3.26 -5.67 -15.81
N GLY A 55 -3.32 -6.69 -14.96
CA GLY A 55 -2.18 -7.18 -14.19
C GLY A 55 -2.54 -8.31 -13.25
N LEU A 56 -1.51 -8.86 -12.61
CA LEU A 56 -1.62 -9.98 -11.66
C LEU A 56 -0.87 -9.63 -10.38
N ARG A 57 -1.47 -9.95 -9.25
CA ARG A 57 -0.80 -9.91 -7.95
C ARG A 57 -0.34 -11.32 -7.59
N VAL A 58 0.93 -11.47 -7.25
CA VAL A 58 1.51 -12.72 -6.78
C VAL A 58 1.52 -12.69 -5.25
N ASP A 59 0.84 -13.67 -4.68
CA ASP A 59 0.70 -13.86 -3.24
C ASP A 59 1.97 -14.39 -2.60
N ALA A 60 2.27 -13.95 -1.37
CA ALA A 60 3.31 -14.49 -0.50
C ALA A 60 4.67 -14.73 -1.19
N VAL A 61 5.15 -13.78 -1.99
CA VAL A 61 6.39 -13.91 -2.76
C VAL A 61 7.60 -14.25 -1.88
N ALA A 62 7.65 -13.74 -0.64
CA ALA A 62 8.70 -14.09 0.31
C ALA A 62 8.79 -15.60 0.57
N SER A 63 7.67 -16.30 0.63
CA SER A 63 7.62 -17.75 0.84
C SER A 63 8.25 -18.56 -0.31
N MET A 64 8.28 -17.96 -1.50
CA MET A 64 8.92 -18.56 -2.68
C MET A 64 10.41 -18.24 -2.74
N LEU A 65 10.81 -17.04 -2.30
CA LEU A 65 12.19 -16.55 -2.37
C LEU A 65 13.11 -17.14 -1.31
N TYR A 66 12.57 -17.47 -0.13
CA TYR A 66 13.35 -17.94 1.01
C TYR A 66 13.07 -19.41 1.34
N LEU A 67 14.14 -20.23 1.31
CA LEU A 67 14.06 -21.66 1.62
C LEU A 67 13.79 -21.96 3.10
N ASP A 68 14.08 -21.00 3.97
CA ASP A 68 13.84 -21.06 5.42
C ASP A 68 12.57 -20.32 5.86
N TYR A 69 11.73 -19.87 4.92
CA TYR A 69 10.49 -19.15 5.25
C TYR A 69 9.57 -20.02 6.12
N GLY A 70 9.21 -19.50 7.30
CA GLY A 70 8.34 -20.23 8.25
C GLY A 70 8.93 -21.53 8.81
N ARG A 71 10.26 -21.68 8.81
CA ARG A 71 10.95 -22.89 9.27
C ARG A 71 11.96 -22.60 10.36
N ASN A 72 12.16 -23.54 11.25
CA ASN A 72 13.19 -23.47 12.28
C ASN A 72 14.57 -23.87 11.72
N ASN A 73 15.60 -23.57 12.48
CA ASN A 73 16.96 -24.00 12.15
C ASN A 73 17.05 -25.54 12.04
N GLY A 74 17.59 -26.01 10.91
CA GLY A 74 17.71 -27.43 10.60
C GLY A 74 16.49 -28.07 9.91
N GLU A 75 15.37 -27.34 9.77
CA GLU A 75 14.15 -27.81 9.10
C GLU A 75 14.04 -27.37 7.64
N TRP A 76 15.09 -26.81 7.09
CA TRP A 76 15.17 -26.37 5.69
C TRP A 76 16.46 -26.82 5.02
N VAL A 77 16.49 -26.79 3.69
CA VAL A 77 17.63 -27.20 2.87
C VAL A 77 18.24 -25.97 2.20
N PRO A 78 19.51 -25.66 2.44
CA PRO A 78 20.17 -24.54 1.78
C PRO A 78 20.32 -24.79 0.27
N ASN A 79 20.48 -23.70 -0.49
CA ASN A 79 20.83 -23.79 -1.90
C ASN A 79 22.27 -24.28 -2.10
N LYS A 80 22.69 -24.46 -3.34
CA LYS A 80 24.04 -24.96 -3.71
C LYS A 80 25.20 -24.11 -3.21
N TYR A 81 24.94 -22.90 -2.72
CA TYR A 81 25.94 -21.99 -2.13
C TYR A 81 25.89 -21.96 -0.61
N GLY A 82 25.00 -22.74 0.02
CA GLY A 82 24.79 -22.74 1.47
C GLY A 82 23.89 -21.61 1.97
N GLU A 83 23.20 -20.89 1.08
CA GLU A 83 22.32 -19.76 1.41
C GLU A 83 20.85 -20.18 1.47
N ASN A 84 20.02 -19.32 2.06
CA ASN A 84 18.58 -19.53 2.18
C ASN A 84 17.75 -19.04 0.96
N LYS A 85 18.40 -18.53 -0.08
CA LYS A 85 17.70 -18.06 -1.30
C LYS A 85 17.29 -19.20 -2.20
N ASN A 86 16.03 -19.22 -2.62
CA ASN A 86 15.56 -20.16 -3.65
C ASN A 86 15.93 -19.65 -5.05
N LEU A 87 17.03 -20.14 -5.59
CA LEU A 87 17.57 -19.70 -6.88
C LEU A 87 16.63 -19.99 -8.04
N GLU A 88 15.93 -21.12 -7.98
CA GLU A 88 14.98 -21.55 -8.98
C GLU A 88 13.74 -20.63 -9.02
N ALA A 89 13.23 -20.21 -7.86
CA ALA A 89 12.13 -19.25 -7.79
C ALA A 89 12.53 -17.85 -8.26
N ILE A 90 13.75 -17.41 -7.95
CA ILE A 90 14.30 -16.14 -8.43
C ILE A 90 14.36 -16.14 -9.97
N GLU A 91 14.88 -17.21 -10.56
CA GLU A 91 14.95 -17.36 -12.03
C GLU A 91 13.54 -17.42 -12.64
N PHE A 92 12.61 -18.16 -12.02
CA PHE A 92 11.23 -18.21 -12.43
C PHE A 92 10.58 -16.82 -12.48
N PHE A 93 10.71 -16.00 -11.44
CA PHE A 93 10.14 -14.64 -11.42
C PHE A 93 10.75 -13.74 -12.49
N ARG A 94 12.06 -13.79 -12.69
CA ARG A 94 12.73 -13.05 -13.75
C ARG A 94 12.21 -13.44 -15.12
N HIS A 95 12.07 -14.73 -15.36
CA HIS A 95 11.54 -15.26 -16.62
C HIS A 95 10.06 -14.86 -16.82
N LEU A 96 9.20 -15.10 -15.85
CA LEU A 96 7.79 -14.73 -15.88
C LEU A 96 7.62 -13.23 -16.22
N ASN A 97 8.28 -12.37 -15.46
CA ASN A 97 8.16 -10.92 -15.62
C ASN A 97 8.73 -10.45 -16.98
N SER A 98 9.84 -11.04 -17.44
CA SER A 98 10.41 -10.74 -18.77
C SER A 98 9.47 -11.16 -19.91
N VAL A 99 8.84 -12.32 -19.82
CA VAL A 99 7.86 -12.78 -20.83
C VAL A 99 6.66 -11.84 -20.87
N LEU A 100 6.10 -11.47 -19.72
CA LEU A 100 4.94 -10.59 -19.67
C LEU A 100 5.25 -9.17 -20.12
N THR A 101 6.39 -8.62 -19.73
CA THR A 101 6.83 -7.30 -20.18
C THR A 101 7.12 -7.29 -21.69
N GLY A 102 7.74 -8.34 -22.21
CA GLY A 102 8.07 -8.47 -23.63
C GLY A 102 6.87 -8.66 -24.56
N THR A 103 5.81 -9.31 -24.09
CA THR A 103 4.60 -9.60 -24.87
C THR A 103 3.46 -8.61 -24.59
N HIS A 104 3.37 -8.10 -23.36
CA HIS A 104 2.29 -7.25 -22.89
C HIS A 104 2.83 -6.07 -22.08
N THR A 105 3.39 -5.09 -22.78
CA THR A 105 4.04 -3.90 -22.16
C THR A 105 3.18 -3.10 -21.18
N ARG A 106 1.87 -3.37 -21.10
CA ARG A 106 0.93 -2.70 -20.18
C ARG A 106 0.48 -3.57 -19.02
N ALA A 107 0.77 -4.87 -19.03
CA ALA A 107 0.41 -5.75 -17.93
C ALA A 107 1.28 -5.47 -16.69
N MET A 108 0.65 -5.31 -15.55
CA MET A 108 1.33 -5.05 -14.29
C MET A 108 1.54 -6.35 -13.51
N MET A 109 2.76 -6.59 -13.06
CA MET A 109 3.06 -7.66 -12.12
C MET A 109 3.32 -7.06 -10.74
N ILE A 110 2.54 -7.47 -9.76
CA ILE A 110 2.53 -6.90 -8.42
C ILE A 110 2.95 -7.97 -7.43
N ALA A 111 4.00 -7.71 -6.65
CA ALA A 111 4.45 -8.63 -5.61
C ALA A 111 3.84 -8.28 -4.25
N GLU A 112 3.22 -9.25 -3.60
CA GLU A 112 3.09 -9.20 -2.15
C GLU A 112 4.35 -9.82 -1.55
N GLU A 113 5.27 -8.96 -1.16
CA GLU A 113 6.56 -9.35 -0.59
C GLU A 113 6.78 -8.53 0.69
N SER A 114 6.74 -9.20 1.84
CA SER A 114 6.72 -8.58 3.16
C SER A 114 8.10 -8.36 3.79
N THR A 115 9.16 -8.82 3.12
CA THR A 115 10.52 -8.73 3.64
C THR A 115 11.30 -7.56 3.03
N ALA A 116 12.55 -7.42 3.45
CA ALA A 116 13.50 -6.46 2.90
C ALA A 116 14.27 -7.00 1.67
N TRP A 117 13.67 -7.90 0.87
CA TRP A 117 14.30 -8.39 -0.35
C TRP A 117 14.58 -7.22 -1.30
N PRO A 118 15.83 -7.04 -1.75
CA PRO A 118 16.19 -5.88 -2.56
C PRO A 118 15.85 -6.07 -4.03
N GLY A 119 15.39 -5.00 -4.69
CA GLY A 119 15.21 -4.97 -6.14
C GLY A 119 14.05 -5.82 -6.65
N VAL A 120 12.97 -5.96 -5.87
CA VAL A 120 11.74 -6.64 -6.32
C VAL A 120 11.22 -5.98 -7.60
N THR A 121 11.23 -4.65 -7.65
CA THR A 121 10.71 -3.87 -8.78
C THR A 121 11.79 -3.37 -9.75
N LYS A 122 13.05 -3.75 -9.56
CA LYS A 122 14.11 -3.49 -10.55
C LYS A 122 14.01 -4.48 -11.70
N SER A 123 14.49 -4.05 -12.88
CA SER A 123 14.55 -4.93 -14.05
C SER A 123 15.44 -6.16 -13.79
N PRO A 124 15.17 -7.31 -14.43
CA PRO A 124 16.06 -8.46 -14.36
C PRO A 124 17.47 -8.16 -14.86
N GLU A 125 17.63 -7.26 -15.82
CA GLU A 125 18.93 -6.81 -16.35
C GLU A 125 19.77 -6.09 -15.30
N ASP A 126 19.11 -5.36 -14.36
CA ASP A 126 19.73 -4.69 -13.21
C ASP A 126 19.81 -5.61 -11.97
N GLY A 127 19.59 -6.90 -12.14
CA GLY A 127 19.65 -7.90 -11.06
C GLY A 127 18.37 -8.02 -10.21
N GLY A 128 17.30 -7.30 -10.58
CA GLY A 128 16.01 -7.36 -9.88
C GLY A 128 15.13 -8.55 -10.28
N LEU A 129 13.90 -8.60 -9.76
CA LEU A 129 12.92 -9.64 -10.06
C LEU A 129 11.97 -9.25 -11.21
N GLY A 130 11.90 -7.97 -11.60
CA GLY A 130 11.11 -7.47 -12.71
C GLY A 130 9.63 -7.22 -12.43
N PHE A 131 9.20 -7.19 -11.17
CA PHE A 131 7.84 -6.78 -10.83
C PHE A 131 7.63 -5.30 -11.14
N THR A 132 6.39 -4.93 -11.50
CA THR A 132 6.02 -3.53 -11.71
C THR A 132 5.89 -2.79 -10.39
N PHE A 133 5.27 -3.43 -9.40
CA PHE A 133 5.01 -2.89 -8.08
C PHE A 133 5.24 -3.93 -6.99
N LYS A 134 5.47 -3.41 -5.78
CA LYS A 134 5.51 -4.17 -4.54
C LYS A 134 4.50 -3.57 -3.54
N TRP A 135 3.73 -4.41 -2.85
CA TRP A 135 2.93 -3.96 -1.71
C TRP A 135 3.83 -3.46 -0.57
N ASN A 136 3.52 -2.30 -0.02
CA ASN A 136 4.25 -1.74 1.11
C ASN A 136 3.64 -2.22 2.44
N MET A 137 4.00 -3.42 2.83
CA MET A 137 3.51 -4.05 4.07
C MET A 137 4.04 -3.32 5.32
N GLY A 138 5.27 -2.78 5.26
CA GLY A 138 5.85 -1.99 6.35
C GLY A 138 5.06 -0.72 6.63
N TRP A 139 4.73 0.05 5.59
CA TRP A 139 3.88 1.22 5.71
C TRP A 139 2.49 0.85 6.25
N MET A 140 1.89 -0.23 5.77
CA MET A 140 0.58 -0.68 6.22
C MET A 140 0.57 -0.97 7.72
N HIS A 141 1.56 -1.71 8.23
CA HIS A 141 1.69 -2.00 9.65
C HIS A 141 1.85 -0.74 10.48
N ASP A 142 2.78 0.14 10.12
CA ASP A 142 3.04 1.38 10.84
C ASP A 142 1.84 2.32 10.83
N PHE A 143 1.18 2.47 9.68
CA PHE A 143 -0.03 3.27 9.53
C PHE A 143 -1.16 2.76 10.42
N LEU A 144 -1.46 1.46 10.37
CA LEU A 144 -2.53 0.88 11.17
C LEU A 144 -2.21 0.89 12.67
N GLU A 145 -0.97 0.67 13.04
CA GLU A 145 -0.52 0.74 14.43
C GLU A 145 -0.72 2.16 14.99
N TYR A 146 -0.35 3.18 14.20
CA TYR A 146 -0.59 4.58 14.58
C TYR A 146 -2.07 4.92 14.66
N MET A 147 -2.86 4.52 13.66
CA MET A 147 -4.28 4.87 13.58
C MET A 147 -5.12 4.25 14.70
N LYS A 148 -4.74 3.07 15.20
CA LYS A 148 -5.39 2.38 16.32
C LYS A 148 -5.12 3.05 17.67
N GLN A 149 -4.08 3.88 17.80
CA GLN A 149 -3.76 4.55 19.05
C GLN A 149 -4.83 5.59 19.42
N ASP A 150 -5.14 5.66 20.71
CA ASP A 150 -5.86 6.80 21.23
C ASP A 150 -5.08 8.09 20.88
N PRO A 151 -5.76 9.15 20.38
CA PRO A 151 -5.10 10.39 19.97
C PRO A 151 -4.16 11.00 21.01
N TYR A 152 -4.44 10.79 22.29
CA TYR A 152 -3.57 11.25 23.39
C TYR A 152 -2.18 10.62 23.37
N PHE A 153 -2.08 9.35 22.95
CA PHE A 153 -0.82 8.60 22.91
C PHE A 153 -0.09 8.69 21.57
N ARG A 154 -0.71 9.21 20.52
CA ARG A 154 -0.10 9.32 19.17
C ARG A 154 1.21 10.06 19.12
N LYS A 155 1.41 11.02 20.03
CA LYS A 155 2.68 11.77 20.16
C LYS A 155 3.89 10.86 20.41
N TYR A 156 3.70 9.69 21.04
CA TYR A 156 4.77 8.72 21.31
C TYR A 156 5.02 7.74 20.15
N HIS A 157 4.19 7.79 19.10
CA HIS A 157 4.22 6.92 17.95
C HIS A 157 4.33 7.71 16.63
N HIS A 158 4.74 8.96 16.71
CA HIS A 158 4.78 9.87 15.56
C HIS A 158 5.71 9.37 14.44
N ASP A 159 6.78 8.70 14.79
CA ASP A 159 7.74 8.07 13.92
C ASP A 159 7.11 7.00 12.99
N LYS A 160 6.07 6.31 13.43
CA LYS A 160 5.33 5.34 12.61
C LYS A 160 4.84 5.94 11.27
N MET A 161 4.38 7.18 11.31
CA MET A 161 3.88 7.86 10.11
C MET A 161 4.99 8.44 9.23
N THR A 162 6.18 8.63 9.75
CA THR A 162 7.32 9.20 9.02
C THR A 162 8.31 8.16 8.52
N PHE A 163 8.35 6.99 9.16
CA PHE A 163 9.34 5.94 8.86
C PHE A 163 9.26 5.43 7.42
N GLY A 164 8.05 5.24 6.88
CA GLY A 164 7.85 4.78 5.50
C GLY A 164 8.55 5.62 4.44
N LEU A 165 8.75 6.92 4.73
CA LEU A 165 9.46 7.82 3.84
C LEU A 165 10.99 7.67 3.84
N THR A 166 11.55 6.93 4.78
CA THR A 166 12.99 6.63 4.79
C THR A 166 13.39 5.68 3.65
N TYR A 167 12.45 4.88 3.15
CA TYR A 167 12.71 3.85 2.14
C TYR A 167 11.79 3.91 0.92
N PHE A 168 10.88 4.90 0.81
CA PHE A 168 9.85 4.94 -0.24
C PHE A 168 10.41 4.95 -1.68
N THR A 169 11.68 5.34 -1.86
CA THR A 169 12.34 5.34 -3.16
C THR A 169 13.04 4.03 -3.53
N SER A 170 13.05 3.05 -2.62
CA SER A 170 13.76 1.78 -2.83
C SER A 170 13.05 0.85 -3.82
N GLU A 171 11.74 0.94 -3.91
CA GLU A 171 10.89 0.11 -4.77
C GLU A 171 9.71 0.95 -5.30
N ASN A 172 9.02 0.44 -6.33
CA ASN A 172 7.76 1.00 -6.78
C ASN A 172 6.62 0.49 -5.89
N TYR A 173 6.26 1.25 -4.86
CA TYR A 173 5.33 0.80 -3.85
C TYR A 173 3.85 1.06 -4.18
N ILE A 174 3.00 0.11 -3.74
CA ILE A 174 1.58 0.32 -3.52
C ILE A 174 1.35 0.36 -2.01
N LEU A 175 0.78 1.46 -1.50
CA LEU A 175 0.30 1.55 -0.13
C LEU A 175 -0.98 0.73 -0.02
N THR A 176 -0.91 -0.35 0.72
CA THR A 176 -1.96 -1.36 0.73
C THR A 176 -2.75 -1.35 2.03
N LEU A 177 -4.07 -1.25 1.89
CA LEU A 177 -5.05 -1.61 2.91
C LEU A 177 -5.96 -2.66 2.24
N SER A 178 -5.51 -3.91 2.26
CA SER A 178 -6.10 -5.02 1.51
C SER A 178 -7.20 -5.76 2.31
N HIS A 179 -7.66 -6.89 1.77
CA HIS A 179 -8.57 -7.79 2.47
C HIS A 179 -7.95 -8.35 3.75
N ASP A 180 -6.65 -8.61 3.77
CA ASP A 180 -5.95 -9.21 4.91
C ASP A 180 -6.04 -8.37 6.19
N GLU A 181 -6.20 -7.05 6.06
CA GLU A 181 -6.33 -6.16 7.20
C GLU A 181 -7.74 -6.13 7.78
N VAL A 182 -8.74 -6.70 7.10
CA VAL A 182 -10.16 -6.60 7.48
C VAL A 182 -10.87 -7.94 7.59
N VAL A 183 -10.12 -9.00 7.88
CA VAL A 183 -10.60 -10.38 8.08
C VAL A 183 -9.98 -11.00 9.34
N HIS A 184 -10.47 -12.16 9.73
CA HIS A 184 -9.89 -13.01 10.78
C HIS A 184 -9.71 -12.30 12.13
N LEU A 185 -10.76 -11.62 12.60
CA LEU A 185 -10.80 -10.90 13.89
C LEU A 185 -9.83 -9.69 13.97
N LYS A 186 -9.44 -9.16 12.82
CA LYS A 186 -8.61 -7.95 12.74
C LYS A 186 -9.43 -6.65 12.77
N CYS A 187 -10.75 -6.74 12.73
CA CYS A 187 -11.73 -5.66 12.59
C CYS A 187 -11.72 -4.95 11.22
N SER A 188 -12.87 -4.38 10.84
CA SER A 188 -12.94 -3.46 9.68
C SER A 188 -12.18 -2.17 9.94
N MET A 189 -11.87 -1.38 8.90
CA MET A 189 -11.08 -0.14 9.08
C MET A 189 -11.73 0.84 10.06
N ILE A 190 -13.05 1.02 10.00
CA ILE A 190 -13.77 1.90 10.93
C ILE A 190 -13.67 1.40 12.38
N ASN A 191 -13.72 0.08 12.58
CA ASN A 191 -13.67 -0.51 13.92
C ASN A 191 -12.24 -0.57 14.51
N LYS A 192 -11.22 -0.34 13.69
CA LYS A 192 -9.85 -0.11 14.19
C LYS A 192 -9.66 1.29 14.80
N MET A 193 -10.53 2.24 14.43
CA MET A 193 -10.38 3.63 14.88
C MET A 193 -10.86 3.78 16.31
N PRO A 194 -10.13 4.53 17.17
CA PRO A 194 -10.55 4.85 18.54
C PRO A 194 -11.64 5.91 18.57
N GLY A 195 -12.31 6.02 19.70
CA GLY A 195 -13.29 7.06 19.99
C GLY A 195 -14.74 6.66 19.73
N PHE A 196 -15.63 7.65 19.82
CA PHE A 196 -17.05 7.52 19.50
C PHE A 196 -17.26 7.44 17.97
N PRO A 197 -18.47 7.08 17.50
CA PRO A 197 -18.72 6.92 16.06
C PRO A 197 -18.22 8.09 15.20
N GLU A 198 -18.54 9.32 15.55
CA GLU A 198 -18.12 10.52 14.82
C GLU A 198 -16.60 10.67 14.80
N ASP A 199 -15.92 10.35 15.92
CA ASP A 199 -14.46 10.40 16.02
C ASP A 199 -13.82 9.37 15.09
N LYS A 200 -14.40 8.17 15.00
CA LYS A 200 -13.91 7.11 14.11
C LYS A 200 -13.95 7.55 12.64
N PHE A 201 -15.05 8.14 12.19
CA PHE A 201 -15.16 8.66 10.82
C PHE A 201 -14.20 9.82 10.56
N ALA A 202 -14.04 10.74 11.53
CA ALA A 202 -13.06 11.83 11.43
C ALA A 202 -11.61 11.28 11.32
N ASN A 203 -11.27 10.26 12.11
CA ASN A 203 -9.98 9.58 12.04
C ASN A 203 -9.76 8.93 10.67
N LEU A 204 -10.74 8.19 10.14
CA LEU A 204 -10.60 7.58 8.81
C LEU A 204 -10.38 8.61 7.71
N LYS A 205 -11.14 9.72 7.72
CA LYS A 205 -10.95 10.81 6.76
C LYS A 205 -9.52 11.37 6.82
N ALA A 206 -8.99 11.60 8.03
CA ALA A 206 -7.62 12.07 8.22
C ALA A 206 -6.60 11.02 7.73
N GLY A 207 -6.79 9.75 8.07
CA GLY A 207 -5.94 8.64 7.63
C GLY A 207 -5.94 8.47 6.11
N TYR A 208 -7.10 8.49 5.47
CA TYR A 208 -7.20 8.37 4.00
C TYR A 208 -6.59 9.60 3.30
N THR A 209 -6.72 10.79 3.88
CA THR A 209 -6.03 11.99 3.36
C THR A 209 -4.51 11.82 3.41
N PHE A 210 -3.98 11.30 4.51
CA PHE A 210 -2.56 10.99 4.63
C PHE A 210 -2.13 9.94 3.60
N MET A 211 -2.88 8.84 3.46
CA MET A 211 -2.60 7.80 2.48
C MET A 211 -2.56 8.35 1.05
N ILE A 212 -3.56 9.19 0.68
CA ILE A 212 -3.62 9.80 -0.66
C ILE A 212 -2.46 10.76 -0.88
N GLY A 213 -2.07 11.52 0.14
CA GLY A 213 -0.93 12.45 0.08
C GLY A 213 0.44 11.78 0.10
N HIS A 214 0.58 10.62 0.73
CA HIS A 214 1.86 9.89 0.83
C HIS A 214 2.33 9.40 -0.56
N PRO A 215 3.63 9.39 -0.88
CA PRO A 215 4.14 8.76 -2.11
C PRO A 215 3.80 7.27 -2.22
N GLY A 216 3.60 6.77 -3.45
CA GLY A 216 3.22 5.41 -3.78
C GLY A 216 1.80 5.30 -4.34
N LYS A 217 1.50 4.21 -5.04
CA LYS A 217 0.13 3.91 -5.52
C LYS A 217 -0.74 3.51 -4.34
N LYS A 218 -2.06 3.43 -4.53
CA LYS A 218 -3.03 3.25 -3.45
C LYS A 218 -3.87 2.01 -3.68
N LEU A 219 -4.13 1.27 -2.61
CA LEU A 219 -5.09 0.20 -2.58
C LEU A 219 -5.92 0.31 -1.31
N LEU A 220 -7.24 0.41 -1.47
CA LEU A 220 -8.20 0.30 -0.39
C LEU A 220 -9.19 -0.80 -0.76
N PHE A 221 -9.40 -1.75 0.15
CA PHE A 221 -10.31 -2.86 -0.07
C PHE A 221 -11.78 -2.40 -0.04
N MET A 222 -12.63 -3.08 -0.81
CA MET A 222 -14.05 -2.77 -0.94
C MET A 222 -14.77 -2.71 0.41
N GLY A 223 -15.75 -1.79 0.54
CA GLY A 223 -16.52 -1.57 1.76
C GLY A 223 -15.84 -0.66 2.78
N GLN A 224 -14.52 -0.45 2.66
CA GLN A 224 -13.77 0.41 3.59
C GLN A 224 -13.88 1.89 3.22
N ASP A 225 -14.25 2.19 1.99
CA ASP A 225 -14.52 3.53 1.47
C ASP A 225 -15.78 4.18 2.05
N PHE A 226 -16.76 3.37 2.49
CA PHE A 226 -17.95 3.84 3.20
C PHE A 226 -17.99 3.40 4.68
N GLY A 227 -16.91 2.79 5.20
CA GLY A 227 -16.80 2.44 6.60
C GLY A 227 -17.73 1.30 7.04
N GLN A 228 -17.76 0.21 6.26
CA GLN A 228 -18.47 -1.00 6.65
C GLN A 228 -18.02 -1.46 8.04
N TYR A 229 -18.98 -1.82 8.91
CA TYR A 229 -18.67 -2.24 10.27
C TYR A 229 -18.21 -3.68 10.38
N HIS A 230 -18.77 -4.59 9.57
CA HIS A 230 -18.37 -5.98 9.55
C HIS A 230 -17.02 -6.15 8.86
N GLU A 231 -16.28 -7.15 9.29
CA GLU A 231 -15.15 -7.66 8.51
C GLU A 231 -15.63 -8.17 7.16
N TRP A 232 -14.72 -8.27 6.20
CA TRP A 232 -15.05 -8.87 4.92
C TRP A 232 -15.33 -10.37 5.08
N ASP A 233 -16.42 -10.80 4.47
CA ASP A 233 -16.85 -12.19 4.38
C ASP A 233 -17.31 -12.43 2.93
N GLU A 234 -16.66 -13.35 2.24
CA GLU A 234 -16.94 -13.67 0.84
C GLU A 234 -18.31 -14.34 0.63
N SER A 235 -18.93 -14.85 1.69
CA SER A 235 -20.23 -15.52 1.63
C SER A 235 -21.41 -14.55 1.63
N VAL A 236 -21.20 -13.28 1.93
CA VAL A 236 -22.23 -12.26 2.03
C VAL A 236 -21.93 -11.03 1.20
N ALA A 237 -22.96 -10.27 0.83
CA ALA A 237 -22.81 -8.99 0.17
C ALA A 237 -22.25 -7.94 1.14
N LEU A 238 -21.63 -6.88 0.60
CA LEU A 238 -21.28 -5.70 1.39
C LEU A 238 -22.54 -5.05 1.99
N ASP A 239 -22.36 -4.38 3.12
CA ASP A 239 -23.45 -3.69 3.85
C ASP A 239 -23.88 -2.39 3.15
N TRP A 240 -24.34 -2.49 1.89
CA TRP A 240 -24.68 -1.33 1.06
C TRP A 240 -25.74 -0.41 1.70
N HIS A 241 -26.59 -0.95 2.57
CA HIS A 241 -27.59 -0.16 3.31
C HIS A 241 -26.95 0.93 4.18
N LEU A 242 -25.69 0.76 4.60
CA LEU A 242 -24.96 1.77 5.37
C LEU A 242 -24.69 3.04 4.56
N THR A 243 -24.69 2.98 3.24
CA THR A 243 -24.50 4.18 2.42
C THR A 243 -25.63 5.20 2.53
N ASP A 244 -26.78 4.81 3.10
CA ASP A 244 -27.88 5.70 3.44
C ASP A 244 -27.72 6.36 4.81
N GLU A 245 -26.80 5.85 5.65
CA GLU A 245 -26.48 6.43 6.95
C GLU A 245 -25.59 7.67 6.79
N PRO A 246 -25.89 8.78 7.51
CA PRO A 246 -25.22 10.06 7.27
C PRO A 246 -23.68 10.00 7.33
N CYS A 247 -23.11 9.35 8.36
CA CYS A 247 -21.66 9.29 8.53
C CYS A 247 -20.97 8.44 7.46
N ASN A 248 -21.57 7.31 7.08
CA ASN A 248 -21.06 6.40 6.05
C ASN A 248 -21.15 7.04 4.67
N HIS A 249 -22.30 7.68 4.35
CA HIS A 249 -22.48 8.44 3.11
C HIS A 249 -21.44 9.57 2.99
N ASP A 250 -21.21 10.31 4.05
CA ASP A 250 -20.26 11.42 4.07
C ASP A 250 -18.80 10.91 3.92
N LEU A 251 -18.44 9.78 4.53
CA LEU A 251 -17.14 9.14 4.32
C LEU A 251 -16.95 8.71 2.87
N GLN A 252 -17.95 8.04 2.28
CA GLN A 252 -17.89 7.60 0.88
C GLN A 252 -17.72 8.77 -0.08
N LYS A 253 -18.52 9.82 0.13
CA LYS A 253 -18.40 11.05 -0.65
C LYS A 253 -17.02 11.67 -0.50
N TYR A 254 -16.52 11.78 0.73
CA TYR A 254 -15.19 12.31 1.00
C TYR A 254 -14.09 11.52 0.30
N PHE A 255 -14.15 10.18 0.38
CA PHE A 255 -13.18 9.32 -0.29
C PHE A 255 -13.26 9.43 -1.82
N SER A 256 -14.47 9.51 -2.38
CA SER A 256 -14.68 9.81 -3.81
C SER A 256 -14.01 11.13 -4.22
N ASP A 257 -14.14 12.15 -3.38
CA ASP A 257 -13.51 13.45 -3.61
C ASP A 257 -11.99 13.40 -3.56
N LEU A 258 -11.43 12.63 -2.63
CA LEU A 258 -9.99 12.34 -2.58
C LEU A 258 -9.50 11.65 -3.86
N LEU A 259 -10.25 10.69 -4.40
CA LEU A 259 -9.91 10.01 -5.65
C LEU A 259 -9.99 10.95 -6.86
N HIS A 260 -10.96 11.88 -6.90
CA HIS A 260 -11.03 12.91 -7.92
C HIS A 260 -9.83 13.85 -7.86
N ILE A 261 -9.42 14.26 -6.66
CA ILE A 261 -8.21 15.05 -6.43
C ILE A 261 -6.96 14.27 -6.87
N TYR A 262 -6.86 12.99 -6.49
CA TYR A 262 -5.74 12.14 -6.89
C TYR A 262 -5.58 12.10 -8.42
N ARG A 263 -6.66 11.87 -9.16
CA ARG A 263 -6.64 11.85 -10.64
C ARG A 263 -6.36 13.22 -11.26
N LYS A 264 -6.85 14.30 -10.65
CA LYS A 264 -6.72 15.66 -11.17
C LYS A 264 -5.30 16.23 -11.05
N TYR A 265 -4.56 15.85 -10.00
CA TYR A 265 -3.26 16.44 -9.68
C TYR A 265 -2.11 15.47 -9.89
N PRO A 266 -1.32 15.63 -10.98
CA PRO A 266 -0.15 14.77 -11.25
C PRO A 266 0.87 14.72 -10.11
N ALA A 267 0.93 15.75 -9.27
CA ALA A 267 1.76 15.79 -8.06
C ALA A 267 1.55 14.58 -7.13
N LEU A 268 0.39 13.91 -7.19
CA LEU A 268 0.06 12.80 -6.31
C LEU A 268 0.49 11.42 -6.84
N TYR A 269 0.90 11.31 -8.13
CA TYR A 269 1.19 10.00 -8.72
C TYR A 269 2.35 9.96 -9.73
N ARG A 270 2.92 11.11 -10.14
CA ARG A 270 3.99 11.13 -11.15
C ARG A 270 5.37 10.83 -10.56
N LEU A 271 5.64 11.36 -9.37
CA LEU A 271 6.94 11.27 -8.70
C LEU A 271 6.79 10.51 -7.38
N ASP A 272 6.24 9.28 -7.44
CA ASP A 272 5.94 8.48 -6.25
C ASP A 272 7.17 7.79 -5.64
N ASN A 273 8.25 7.67 -6.38
CA ASN A 273 9.51 7.07 -5.96
C ASN A 273 10.70 8.02 -6.10
N ASP A 274 10.43 9.33 -6.09
CA ASP A 274 11.44 10.38 -6.24
C ASP A 274 11.24 11.48 -5.18
N TRP A 275 12.30 11.82 -4.47
CA TRP A 275 12.31 12.91 -3.49
C TRP A 275 11.93 14.29 -4.07
N ASN A 276 12.07 14.50 -5.38
CA ASN A 276 11.56 15.70 -6.02
C ASN A 276 10.04 15.83 -5.93
N GLY A 277 9.32 14.71 -5.79
CA GLY A 277 7.86 14.67 -5.65
C GLY A 277 7.34 14.89 -4.23
N PHE A 278 8.23 14.85 -3.21
CA PHE A 278 7.83 14.95 -1.81
C PHE A 278 8.77 15.85 -1.01
N GLN A 279 8.21 16.64 -0.11
CA GLN A 279 9.00 17.39 0.88
C GLN A 279 8.20 17.54 2.17
N TRP A 280 8.80 17.18 3.29
CA TRP A 280 8.30 17.58 4.59
C TRP A 280 8.36 19.10 4.75
N ILE A 281 7.28 19.68 5.27
CA ILE A 281 7.29 21.05 5.82
C ILE A 281 7.61 20.96 7.31
N ASN A 282 6.91 20.07 8.02
CA ASN A 282 7.24 19.75 9.40
C ASN A 282 6.95 18.26 9.65
N ALA A 283 8.01 17.48 9.87
CA ALA A 283 7.93 16.06 10.22
C ALA A 283 7.96 15.83 11.74
N ASN A 284 8.23 16.86 12.53
CA ASN A 284 8.60 16.70 13.95
C ASN A 284 7.59 17.29 14.93
N ASP A 285 6.36 17.57 14.50
CA ASP A 285 5.30 18.07 15.38
C ASP A 285 4.57 16.95 16.13
N GLY A 286 5.34 16.07 16.76
CA GLY A 286 4.85 14.90 17.48
C GLY A 286 3.95 15.27 18.66
N ASP A 287 4.31 16.29 19.42
CA ASP A 287 3.52 16.74 20.59
C ASP A 287 2.08 17.12 20.23
N ARG A 288 1.86 17.62 19.02
CA ARG A 288 0.53 17.99 18.51
C ARG A 288 -0.04 16.93 17.56
N SER A 289 0.73 15.92 17.20
CA SER A 289 0.39 14.88 16.21
C SER A 289 -0.08 15.50 14.87
N ILE A 290 0.65 16.51 14.40
CA ILE A 290 0.38 17.20 13.15
C ILE A 290 1.49 16.87 12.14
N PHE A 291 1.07 16.55 10.92
CA PHE A 291 1.98 16.34 9.78
C PHE A 291 1.70 17.38 8.72
N SER A 292 2.76 17.98 8.20
CA SER A 292 2.66 18.88 7.05
C SER A 292 3.74 18.58 6.02
N PHE A 293 3.32 18.48 4.76
CA PHE A 293 4.20 18.13 3.64
C PHE A 293 3.66 18.67 2.31
N ILE A 294 4.52 18.69 1.32
CA ILE A 294 4.18 19.10 -0.04
C ILE A 294 4.40 17.92 -1.00
N ARG A 295 3.43 17.75 -1.91
CA ARG A 295 3.57 16.94 -3.11
C ARG A 295 3.80 17.87 -4.30
N ARG A 296 4.71 17.45 -5.18
CA ARG A 296 5.09 18.21 -6.37
C ARG A 296 4.92 17.39 -7.63
N ASP A 297 4.53 18.06 -8.72
CA ASP A 297 4.62 17.48 -10.05
C ASP A 297 6.01 17.72 -10.67
N GLU A 298 6.27 17.10 -11.81
CA GLU A 298 7.52 17.21 -12.57
C GLU A 298 7.85 18.67 -12.94
N THR A 299 6.83 19.53 -13.04
CA THR A 299 7.00 20.95 -13.41
C THR A 299 7.26 21.86 -12.22
N GLY A 300 6.96 21.39 -11.00
CA GLY A 300 6.98 22.18 -9.77
C GLY A 300 5.99 23.35 -9.74
N LYS A 301 5.02 23.38 -10.67
CA LYS A 301 4.04 24.47 -10.80
C LYS A 301 2.73 24.20 -10.07
N LYS A 302 2.29 22.95 -10.02
CA LYS A 302 1.05 22.54 -9.36
C LYS A 302 1.37 21.70 -8.13
N ASN A 303 1.70 22.38 -7.04
CA ASN A 303 2.04 21.75 -5.77
C ASN A 303 0.80 21.65 -4.89
N LEU A 304 0.73 20.60 -4.09
CA LEU A 304 -0.29 20.40 -3.07
C LEU A 304 0.35 20.42 -1.69
N LEU A 305 -0.18 21.27 -0.81
CA LEU A 305 0.18 21.29 0.60
C LEU A 305 -0.83 20.45 1.39
N PHE A 306 -0.34 19.53 2.17
CA PHE A 306 -1.11 18.74 3.13
C PHE A 306 -0.79 19.23 4.54
N VAL A 307 -1.84 19.43 5.35
CA VAL A 307 -1.76 19.71 6.78
C VAL A 307 -2.78 18.83 7.46
N ILE A 308 -2.34 17.88 8.29
CA ILE A 308 -3.19 16.86 8.87
C ILE A 308 -2.99 16.83 10.38
N ASN A 309 -4.08 17.09 11.11
CA ASN A 309 -4.13 16.98 12.56
C ASN A 309 -4.79 15.66 12.95
N PHE A 310 -4.03 14.78 13.61
CA PHE A 310 -4.51 13.48 14.06
C PHE A 310 -5.04 13.50 15.51
N THR A 311 -5.43 14.67 16.01
CA THR A 311 -6.05 14.82 17.32
C THR A 311 -7.40 15.53 17.22
N PRO A 312 -8.34 15.33 18.17
CA PRO A 312 -9.60 16.06 18.18
C PRO A 312 -9.45 17.51 18.67
N VAL A 313 -8.22 17.95 18.98
CA VAL A 313 -7.96 19.29 19.51
C VAL A 313 -7.83 20.27 18.36
N ALA A 314 -8.73 21.25 18.29
CA ALA A 314 -8.60 22.36 17.36
C ALA A 314 -7.32 23.17 17.66
N ARG A 315 -6.61 23.58 16.61
CA ARG A 315 -5.37 24.35 16.69
C ARG A 315 -5.57 25.68 15.99
N GLU A 316 -6.11 26.62 16.73
CA GLU A 316 -6.27 28.00 16.24
C GLU A 316 -4.88 28.62 16.01
N ASP A 317 -4.78 29.50 15.02
CA ASP A 317 -3.54 30.20 14.64
C ASP A 317 -2.33 29.27 14.36
N TYR A 318 -2.58 28.01 13.93
CA TYR A 318 -1.50 27.10 13.57
C TYR A 318 -0.74 27.60 12.36
N ARG A 319 0.57 27.84 12.52
CA ARG A 319 1.44 28.35 11.47
C ARG A 319 2.10 27.24 10.70
N VAL A 320 2.02 27.29 9.38
CA VAL A 320 2.64 26.34 8.46
C VAL A 320 3.62 27.08 7.55
N GLY A 321 4.87 26.65 7.57
CA GLY A 321 5.86 27.14 6.61
C GLY A 321 5.52 26.67 5.19
N VAL A 322 5.74 27.55 4.20
CA VAL A 322 5.55 27.18 2.79
C VAL A 322 6.74 27.64 1.96
N PRO A 323 7.15 26.89 0.92
CA PRO A 323 8.40 27.15 0.21
C PRO A 323 8.36 28.38 -0.70
N LYS A 324 7.18 28.88 -1.04
CA LYS A 324 7.03 30.03 -1.96
C LYS A 324 5.94 30.98 -1.47
N ALA A 325 6.21 32.28 -1.58
CA ALA A 325 5.17 33.29 -1.45
C ALA A 325 4.15 33.14 -2.61
N GLY A 326 2.89 33.38 -2.32
CA GLY A 326 1.82 33.24 -3.30
C GLY A 326 0.45 33.10 -2.68
N THR A 327 -0.52 32.72 -3.48
CA THR A 327 -1.86 32.44 -3.03
C THR A 327 -2.03 30.90 -2.89
N TYR A 328 -2.45 30.46 -1.73
CA TYR A 328 -2.80 29.07 -1.43
C TYR A 328 -4.32 28.99 -1.27
N SER A 329 -4.94 28.15 -2.05
CA SER A 329 -6.40 27.92 -2.02
C SER A 329 -6.71 26.58 -1.40
N LEU A 330 -7.68 26.55 -0.50
CA LEU A 330 -8.19 25.30 0.07
C LEU A 330 -8.94 24.53 -1.01
N ILE A 331 -8.61 23.26 -1.20
CA ILE A 331 -9.25 22.39 -2.18
C ILE A 331 -10.06 21.26 -1.56
N LEU A 332 -9.75 20.88 -0.34
CA LEU A 332 -10.49 19.91 0.45
C LEU A 332 -10.26 20.15 1.93
N ASP A 333 -11.33 20.05 2.69
CA ASP A 333 -11.35 20.03 4.15
C ASP A 333 -12.27 18.89 4.62
N ASN A 334 -11.77 18.02 5.48
CA ASN A 334 -12.52 16.86 5.94
C ASN A 334 -13.70 17.20 6.88
N GLN A 335 -13.79 18.44 7.37
CA GLN A 335 -14.87 18.89 8.24
C GLN A 335 -15.99 19.62 7.49
N HIS A 336 -15.67 20.31 6.42
CA HIS A 336 -16.60 21.18 5.70
C HIS A 336 -16.94 20.68 4.28
N GLY A 337 -16.47 19.49 3.90
CA GLY A 337 -16.74 18.89 2.58
C GLY A 337 -15.87 19.48 1.48
N LEU A 338 -16.33 19.32 0.25
CA LEU A 338 -15.53 19.57 -0.94
C LEU A 338 -15.60 21.01 -1.40
N TYR A 339 -14.44 21.65 -1.41
CA TYR A 339 -14.27 22.99 -1.97
C TYR A 339 -13.73 22.98 -3.42
N SER A 340 -13.46 21.81 -3.99
CA SER A 340 -12.79 21.69 -5.30
C SER A 340 -13.65 22.10 -6.52
N ARG A 341 -14.92 22.43 -6.32
CA ARG A 341 -15.86 22.81 -7.40
C ARG A 341 -15.93 24.33 -7.67
N GLY A 342 -15.00 25.11 -7.16
CA GLY A 342 -14.97 26.56 -7.40
C GLY A 342 -15.57 27.42 -6.28
N GLU A 343 -16.21 26.83 -5.32
CA GLU A 343 -16.72 27.50 -4.12
C GLU A 343 -15.64 27.41 -3.01
N HIS A 344 -14.57 28.19 -3.12
CA HIS A 344 -13.53 28.24 -2.11
C HIS A 344 -13.86 29.30 -1.06
N PRO A 345 -14.30 28.90 0.15
CA PRO A 345 -14.55 29.87 1.20
C PRO A 345 -13.25 30.49 1.73
N PHE A 346 -12.10 29.92 1.36
CA PHE A 346 -10.85 30.31 1.96
C PHE A 346 -9.66 30.26 0.97
N SER A 347 -8.96 31.38 0.87
CA SER A 347 -7.63 31.42 0.26
C SER A 347 -6.72 32.35 1.08
N VAL A 348 -5.48 31.91 1.29
CA VAL A 348 -4.48 32.71 2.03
C VAL A 348 -3.42 33.19 1.07
N ARG A 349 -3.18 34.48 1.10
CA ARG A 349 -2.05 35.11 0.39
C ARG A 349 -0.85 35.18 1.32
N VAL A 350 0.18 34.41 0.99
CA VAL A 350 1.43 34.37 1.74
C VAL A 350 2.41 35.37 1.14
N LYS A 351 2.87 36.32 1.94
CA LYS A 351 3.96 37.22 1.59
C LYS A 351 5.29 36.56 1.94
N LYS A 352 6.36 36.93 1.21
CA LYS A 352 7.71 36.52 1.58
C LYS A 352 8.03 37.14 2.94
N SER A 353 8.12 36.32 3.96
CA SER A 353 8.60 36.71 5.30
C SER A 353 9.83 35.86 5.61
N PRO A 354 10.86 36.41 6.24
CA PRO A 354 11.89 35.56 6.84
C PRO A 354 11.22 34.60 7.82
N CYS A 355 11.52 33.33 7.70
CA CYS A 355 11.15 32.37 8.77
C CYS A 355 12.12 32.63 9.93
N ASP A 356 11.58 33.08 11.05
CA ASP A 356 12.26 33.00 12.35
C ASP A 356 12.20 31.57 12.87
#